data_af51c6ac11a78eb63a67a4ad002a52dd
#
_entry.id   af51c6ac11a78eb63a67a4ad002a52dd
#
_cell.length_a   1.000
_cell.length_b   1.000
_cell.length_c   1.000
_cell.angle_alpha   90.00
_cell.angle_beta   90.00
_cell.angle_gamma   90.00
#
_symmetry.space_group_name_H-M   'P 1'
#
loop_
_entity.id
_entity.type
_entity.pdbx_description
1 polymer ?
#
loop_
_entity_poly.entity_id
_entity_poly.type
_entity_poly.pdbx_seq_one_letter_code
_entity_poly.pdbx_strand_id
1 'polypeptide(L)'
;MQEPKTRRIVEVLIHIIGWGIVFAFPFLLMNRSGFTVSWIDYLRHGSTVPISFLIVFYINYCFFIPRFLFEGRIKQYIILNLLLILCTAIGVHFWQDFIFHTYVKSTPPKRPGPPSWIFILRDVFSMVLTVGLAAAIRMSGRWIKVEAARREAEKSRTEAELKNLRNQLNPHFLLNTLNNIYA
;
A
#
# COMPACT_ATOMS: atom_id res chain seq x y z
N MET A 1 4.04 -14.91 19.17
CA MET A 1 3.22 -13.71 18.88
C MET A 1 4.14 -12.49 18.91
N GLN A 2 4.42 -11.85 17.76
CA GLN A 2 5.17 -10.58 17.77
C GLN A 2 4.31 -9.51 18.44
N GLU A 3 4.90 -8.77 19.37
CA GLU A 3 4.22 -7.69 20.06
C GLU A 3 3.63 -6.67 19.07
N PRO A 4 2.45 -6.10 19.33
CA PRO A 4 1.78 -5.17 18.43
C PRO A 4 2.63 -3.92 18.10
N LYS A 5 3.56 -3.54 18.97
CA LYS A 5 4.53 -2.45 18.76
C LYS A 5 5.55 -2.77 17.67
N THR A 6 6.14 -3.96 17.68
CA THR A 6 7.15 -4.39 16.69
C THR A 6 6.56 -4.41 15.28
N ARG A 7 5.33 -4.85 15.12
CA ARG A 7 4.64 -4.88 13.83
C ARG A 7 4.42 -3.47 13.28
N ARG A 8 4.01 -2.50 14.11
CA ARG A 8 3.86 -1.10 13.69
C ARG A 8 5.18 -0.47 13.24
N ILE A 9 6.26 -0.75 13.96
CA ILE A 9 7.59 -0.25 13.60
C ILE A 9 8.01 -0.78 12.23
N VAL A 10 7.82 -2.08 11.99
CA VAL A 10 8.12 -2.71 10.69
C VAL A 10 7.27 -2.10 9.56
N GLU A 11 5.97 -1.90 9.76
CA GLU A 11 5.09 -1.25 8.78
C GLU A 11 5.60 0.17 8.44
N VAL A 12 5.94 0.97 9.43
CA VAL A 12 6.47 2.33 9.23
C VAL A 12 7.81 2.31 8.50
N LEU A 13 8.72 1.40 8.89
CA LEU A 13 10.02 1.26 8.23
C LEU A 13 9.89 0.88 6.75
N ILE A 14 8.98 -0.01 6.42
CA ILE A 14 8.71 -0.40 5.01
C ILE A 14 8.26 0.83 4.20
N HIS A 15 7.36 1.66 4.75
CA HIS A 15 6.94 2.88 4.08
C HIS A 15 8.08 3.89 3.91
N ILE A 16 8.90 4.09 4.95
CA ILE A 16 10.05 5.00 4.89
C ILE A 16 11.07 4.53 3.85
N ILE A 17 11.43 3.26 3.86
CA ILE A 17 12.38 2.69 2.89
C ILE A 17 11.79 2.74 1.48
N GLY A 18 10.54 2.34 1.30
CA GLY A 18 9.88 2.35 -0.01
C GLY A 18 9.84 3.74 -0.62
N TRP A 19 9.39 4.74 0.14
CA TRP A 19 9.37 6.13 -0.33
C TRP A 19 10.78 6.71 -0.48
N GLY A 20 11.73 6.35 0.39
CA GLY A 20 13.13 6.70 0.24
C GLY A 20 13.69 6.28 -1.11
N ILE A 21 13.41 5.05 -1.55
CA ILE A 21 13.81 4.55 -2.86
C ILE A 21 13.12 5.33 -4.00
N VAL A 22 11.81 5.55 -3.90
CA VAL A 22 11.02 6.27 -4.93
C VAL A 22 11.52 7.71 -5.13
N PHE A 23 11.94 8.38 -4.05
CA PHE A 23 12.51 9.73 -4.14
C PHE A 23 13.99 9.75 -4.52
N ALA A 24 14.80 8.79 -4.03
CA ALA A 24 16.22 8.75 -4.32
C ALA A 24 16.53 8.32 -5.76
N PHE A 25 15.75 7.40 -6.32
CA PHE A 25 16.04 6.81 -7.63
C PHE A 25 16.08 7.82 -8.77
N PRO A 26 15.11 8.74 -8.96
CA PRO A 26 15.18 9.78 -9.97
C PRO A 26 16.37 10.72 -9.78
N PHE A 27 16.69 11.07 -8.53
CA PHE A 27 17.85 11.91 -8.23
C PHE A 27 19.17 11.25 -8.64
N LEU A 28 19.34 9.97 -8.34
CA LEU A 28 20.53 9.20 -8.73
C LEU A 28 20.66 9.07 -10.24
N LEU A 29 19.55 8.88 -10.97
CA LEU A 29 19.55 8.80 -12.43
C LEU A 29 19.92 10.14 -13.08
N MET A 30 19.40 11.24 -12.55
CA MET A 30 19.72 12.58 -13.05
C MET A 30 21.21 12.90 -12.87
N ASN A 31 21.78 12.53 -11.73
CA ASN A 31 23.20 12.78 -11.43
C ASN A 31 24.17 11.89 -12.24
N ARG A 32 23.70 10.72 -12.73
CA ARG A 32 24.53 9.80 -13.52
C ARG A 32 24.73 10.25 -14.97
N SER A 33 23.84 11.09 -15.48
CA SER A 33 23.90 11.57 -16.89
C SER A 33 24.91 12.70 -17.13
N GLY A 34 25.81 12.97 -16.19
CA GLY A 34 26.85 14.00 -16.32
C GLY A 34 26.40 15.42 -15.98
N PHE A 35 25.16 15.59 -15.57
CA PHE A 35 24.64 16.86 -15.04
C PHE A 35 24.66 16.81 -13.52
N THR A 36 25.41 17.71 -12.89
CA THR A 36 25.33 17.93 -11.44
C THR A 36 24.03 18.67 -11.13
N VAL A 37 23.00 17.94 -10.76
CA VAL A 37 21.72 18.52 -10.35
C VAL A 37 21.80 18.87 -8.86
N SER A 38 21.56 20.14 -8.53
CA SER A 38 21.47 20.55 -7.13
C SER A 38 20.24 19.93 -6.46
N TRP A 39 20.29 19.71 -5.13
CA TRP A 39 19.14 19.23 -4.37
C TRP A 39 17.91 20.14 -4.51
N ILE A 40 18.15 21.44 -4.63
CA ILE A 40 17.10 22.45 -4.80
C ILE A 40 16.41 22.28 -6.14
N ASP A 41 17.20 22.07 -7.21
CA ASP A 41 16.64 21.87 -8.55
C ASP A 41 15.90 20.54 -8.66
N TYR A 42 16.42 19.49 -8.01
CA TYR A 42 15.70 18.23 -7.90
C TYR A 42 14.36 18.39 -7.15
N LEU A 43 14.33 19.07 -6.01
CA LEU A 43 13.09 19.30 -5.26
C LEU A 43 12.07 20.09 -6.09
N ARG A 44 12.50 21.01 -6.92
CA ARG A 44 11.61 21.81 -7.77
C ARG A 44 11.06 21.03 -8.99
N HIS A 45 11.91 20.28 -9.66
CA HIS A 45 11.60 19.65 -10.94
C HIS A 45 11.39 18.14 -10.84
N GLY A 46 12.22 17.43 -10.10
CA GLY A 46 12.25 15.97 -10.06
C GLY A 46 11.32 15.34 -9.04
N SER A 47 10.99 16.05 -7.96
CA SER A 47 10.17 15.50 -6.87
C SER A 47 8.67 15.52 -7.13
N THR A 48 8.21 16.29 -8.11
CA THR A 48 6.77 16.47 -8.41
C THR A 48 6.07 15.14 -8.70
N VAL A 49 6.70 14.28 -9.50
CA VAL A 49 6.16 12.95 -9.85
C VAL A 49 6.14 12.02 -8.65
N PRO A 50 7.24 11.84 -7.88
CA PRO A 50 7.19 11.09 -6.61
C PRO A 50 6.14 11.59 -5.61
N ILE A 51 5.98 12.91 -5.48
CA ILE A 51 4.94 13.49 -4.60
C ILE A 51 3.54 13.11 -5.08
N SER A 52 3.29 13.14 -6.38
CA SER A 52 1.99 12.73 -6.93
C SER A 52 1.67 11.25 -6.61
N PHE A 53 2.65 10.36 -6.71
CA PHE A 53 2.49 8.96 -6.34
C PHE A 53 2.20 8.80 -4.85
N LEU A 54 2.89 9.56 -4.00
CA LEU A 54 2.65 9.56 -2.56
C LEU A 54 1.21 9.99 -2.24
N ILE A 55 0.71 11.06 -2.84
CA ILE A 55 -0.68 11.54 -2.68
C ILE A 55 -1.67 10.46 -3.11
N VAL A 56 -1.52 9.92 -4.32
CA VAL A 56 -2.41 8.88 -4.86
C VAL A 56 -2.38 7.63 -3.99
N PHE A 57 -1.20 7.21 -3.54
CA PHE A 57 -1.04 6.06 -2.66
C PHE A 57 -1.78 6.24 -1.34
N TYR A 58 -1.51 7.32 -0.60
CA TYR A 58 -2.08 7.48 0.74
C TYR A 58 -3.57 7.81 0.74
N ILE A 59 -4.09 8.52 -0.26
CA ILE A 59 -5.53 8.70 -0.42
C ILE A 59 -6.20 7.35 -0.63
N ASN A 60 -5.64 6.48 -1.46
CA ASN A 60 -6.15 5.13 -1.64
C ASN A 60 -6.00 4.29 -0.37
N TYR A 61 -4.80 4.23 0.18
CA TYR A 61 -4.48 3.38 1.32
C TYR A 61 -5.31 3.72 2.56
N CYS A 62 -5.51 5.02 2.87
CA CYS A 62 -6.18 5.47 4.08
C CYS A 62 -7.70 5.63 3.91
N PHE A 63 -8.17 6.04 2.70
CA PHE A 63 -9.57 6.44 2.53
C PHE A 63 -10.32 5.58 1.52
N PHE A 64 -9.87 5.47 0.27
CA PHE A 64 -10.68 4.84 -0.78
C PHE A 64 -10.82 3.34 -0.61
N ILE A 65 -9.74 2.64 -0.29
CA ILE A 65 -9.77 1.19 -0.13
C ILE A 65 -10.63 0.78 1.08
N PRO A 66 -10.43 1.35 2.29
CA PRO A 66 -11.26 0.96 3.43
C PRO A 66 -12.74 1.28 3.26
N ARG A 67 -13.07 2.43 2.64
CA ARG A 67 -14.42 2.96 2.61
C ARG A 67 -15.24 2.52 1.40
N PHE A 68 -14.60 2.21 0.28
CA PHE A 68 -15.31 1.84 -0.94
C PHE A 68 -14.99 0.42 -1.40
N LEU A 69 -13.71 0.05 -1.48
CA LEU A 69 -13.35 -1.28 -1.97
C LEU A 69 -13.75 -2.38 -0.98
N PHE A 70 -13.50 -2.19 0.32
CA PHE A 70 -13.85 -3.17 1.35
C PHE A 70 -15.34 -3.25 1.68
N GLU A 71 -16.10 -2.20 1.35
CA GLU A 71 -17.57 -2.18 1.48
C GLU A 71 -18.27 -2.71 0.21
N GLY A 72 -17.52 -3.17 -0.79
CA GLY A 72 -18.09 -3.68 -2.05
C GLY A 72 -18.59 -2.60 -3.01
N ARG A 73 -18.32 -1.33 -2.75
CA ARG A 73 -18.73 -0.19 -3.59
C ARG A 73 -17.75 0.04 -4.75
N ILE A 74 -17.53 -0.99 -5.58
CA ILE A 74 -16.50 -1.03 -6.61
C ILE A 74 -16.67 0.10 -7.64
N LYS A 75 -17.91 0.39 -8.07
CA LYS A 75 -18.18 1.47 -9.04
C LYS A 75 -17.70 2.83 -8.51
N GLN A 76 -18.01 3.16 -7.26
CA GLN A 76 -17.57 4.41 -6.63
C GLN A 76 -16.05 4.46 -6.48
N TYR A 77 -15.44 3.35 -6.10
CA TYR A 77 -13.98 3.21 -6.01
C TYR A 77 -13.31 3.54 -7.35
N ILE A 78 -13.79 2.95 -8.45
CA ILE A 78 -13.22 3.19 -9.80
C ILE A 78 -13.40 4.66 -10.21
N ILE A 79 -14.60 5.22 -10.07
CA ILE A 79 -14.89 6.61 -10.46
C ILE A 79 -14.01 7.59 -9.68
N LEU A 80 -13.90 7.42 -8.36
CA LEU A 80 -13.08 8.29 -7.51
C LEU A 80 -11.59 8.18 -7.85
N ASN A 81 -11.10 6.99 -8.19
CA ASN A 81 -9.72 6.83 -8.64
C ASN A 81 -9.47 7.48 -9.99
N LEU A 82 -10.39 7.37 -10.94
CA LEU A 82 -10.27 8.06 -12.23
C LEU A 82 -10.22 9.59 -12.03
N LEU A 83 -11.09 10.14 -11.18
CA LEU A 83 -11.06 11.55 -10.84
C LEU A 83 -9.76 11.97 -10.13
N LEU A 84 -9.30 11.18 -9.17
CA LEU A 84 -8.05 11.44 -8.44
C LEU A 84 -6.85 11.46 -9.39
N ILE A 85 -6.72 10.45 -10.25
CA ILE A 85 -5.62 10.34 -11.21
C ILE A 85 -5.68 11.51 -12.20
N LEU A 86 -6.87 11.85 -12.73
CA LEU A 86 -7.04 12.96 -13.65
C LEU A 86 -6.65 14.29 -13.00
N CYS A 87 -7.18 14.60 -11.82
CA CYS A 87 -6.84 15.82 -11.09
C CYS A 87 -5.34 15.90 -10.76
N THR A 88 -4.75 14.81 -10.34
CA THR A 88 -3.32 14.76 -9.99
C THR A 88 -2.45 14.91 -11.24
N ALA A 89 -2.78 14.26 -12.36
CA ALA A 89 -2.06 14.40 -13.61
C ALA A 89 -2.12 15.83 -14.17
N ILE A 90 -3.29 16.45 -14.13
CA ILE A 90 -3.46 17.86 -14.49
C ILE A 90 -2.60 18.75 -13.59
N GLY A 91 -2.65 18.55 -12.27
CA GLY A 91 -1.87 19.33 -11.31
C GLY A 91 -0.35 19.19 -11.54
N VAL A 92 0.15 18.00 -11.80
CA VAL A 92 1.56 17.74 -12.14
C VAL A 92 1.94 18.45 -13.42
N HIS A 93 1.09 18.39 -14.46
CA HIS A 93 1.38 19.02 -15.74
C HIS A 93 1.43 20.57 -15.60
N PHE A 94 0.45 21.18 -14.95
CA PHE A 94 0.46 22.63 -14.68
C PHE A 94 1.68 23.06 -13.85
N TRP A 95 2.06 22.28 -12.84
CA TRP A 95 3.22 22.59 -12.04
C TRP A 95 4.51 22.52 -12.85
N GLN A 96 4.68 21.48 -13.66
CA GLN A 96 5.87 21.33 -14.53
C GLN A 96 5.96 22.46 -15.56
N ASP A 97 4.84 22.85 -16.15
CA ASP A 97 4.77 23.96 -17.09
C ASP A 97 5.12 25.29 -16.42
N PHE A 98 4.53 25.57 -15.25
CA PHE A 98 4.84 26.74 -14.45
C PHE A 98 6.34 26.84 -14.09
N ILE A 99 6.93 25.74 -13.63
CA ILE A 99 8.35 25.69 -13.29
C ILE A 99 9.21 25.91 -14.55
N PHE A 100 8.86 25.27 -15.65
CA PHE A 100 9.58 25.43 -16.93
C PHE A 100 9.59 26.90 -17.36
N HIS A 101 8.45 27.57 -17.40
CA HIS A 101 8.35 28.97 -17.78
C HIS A 101 9.05 29.94 -16.81
N THR A 102 9.10 29.62 -15.52
CA THR A 102 9.63 30.51 -14.50
C THR A 102 11.15 30.40 -14.35
N TYR A 103 11.71 29.20 -14.46
CA TYR A 103 13.10 28.94 -14.07
C TYR A 103 13.98 28.49 -15.23
N VAL A 104 13.42 27.93 -16.30
CA VAL A 104 14.22 27.52 -17.44
C VAL A 104 14.32 28.67 -18.44
N LYS A 105 15.42 29.40 -18.40
CA LYS A 105 15.76 30.37 -19.47
C LYS A 105 15.90 29.60 -20.78
N SER A 106 15.04 29.91 -21.73
CA SER A 106 14.87 29.21 -22.99
C SER A 106 16.13 29.30 -23.87
N THR A 107 16.95 28.29 -23.77
CA THR A 107 17.78 27.89 -24.93
C THR A 107 16.93 26.88 -25.71
N PRO A 108 16.58 27.16 -26.97
CA PRO A 108 15.81 26.20 -27.75
C PRO A 108 16.52 24.84 -27.76
N PRO A 109 15.82 23.73 -27.54
CA PRO A 109 16.43 22.40 -27.53
C PRO A 109 17.06 22.16 -28.92
N LYS A 110 18.32 21.72 -28.94
CA LYS A 110 19.03 21.39 -30.17
C LYS A 110 18.40 20.26 -31.00
N ARG A 111 17.50 19.50 -30.37
CA ARG A 111 16.70 18.41 -30.98
C ARG A 111 15.31 18.42 -30.40
N PRO A 112 14.25 18.17 -31.21
CA PRO A 112 12.91 18.01 -30.70
C PRO A 112 12.89 16.79 -29.74
N GLY A 113 12.44 17.03 -28.51
CA GLY A 113 12.23 15.97 -27.53
C GLY A 113 10.99 15.12 -27.86
N PRO A 114 10.77 14.02 -27.15
CA PRO A 114 9.55 13.24 -27.29
C PRO A 114 8.31 14.12 -27.01
N PRO A 115 7.17 13.86 -27.68
CA PRO A 115 5.93 14.62 -27.46
C PRO A 115 5.50 14.56 -26.00
N SER A 116 4.94 15.67 -25.48
CA SER A 116 4.54 15.80 -24.06
C SER A 116 3.50 14.77 -23.62
N TRP A 117 2.64 14.30 -24.53
CA TRP A 117 1.63 13.29 -24.22
C TRP A 117 2.25 11.95 -23.76
N ILE A 118 3.48 11.61 -24.20
CA ILE A 118 4.18 10.39 -23.76
C ILE A 118 4.49 10.46 -22.26
N PHE A 119 4.91 11.64 -21.76
CA PHE A 119 5.16 11.83 -20.34
C PHE A 119 3.88 11.76 -19.51
N ILE A 120 2.79 12.36 -20.02
CA ILE A 120 1.49 12.29 -19.36
C ILE A 120 1.00 10.84 -19.30
N LEU A 121 1.10 10.09 -20.39
CA LEU A 121 0.71 8.68 -20.43
C LEU A 121 1.52 7.83 -19.45
N ARG A 122 2.83 8.03 -19.39
CA ARG A 122 3.72 7.38 -18.43
C ARG A 122 3.28 7.66 -16.99
N ASP A 123 3.01 8.92 -16.66
CA ASP A 123 2.67 9.34 -15.30
C ASP A 123 1.30 8.78 -14.89
N VAL A 124 0.29 8.84 -15.77
CA VAL A 124 -1.02 8.22 -15.56
C VAL A 124 -0.89 6.70 -15.34
N PHE A 125 -0.14 6.02 -16.19
CA PHE A 125 0.10 4.57 -16.05
C PHE A 125 0.75 4.24 -14.70
N SER A 126 1.76 5.01 -14.30
CA SER A 126 2.44 4.84 -13.03
C SER A 126 1.52 5.10 -11.82
N MET A 127 0.59 6.08 -11.93
CA MET A 127 -0.43 6.31 -10.91
C MET A 127 -1.40 5.14 -10.80
N VAL A 128 -1.82 4.54 -11.92
CA VAL A 128 -2.66 3.33 -11.91
C VAL A 128 -1.95 2.17 -11.22
N LEU A 129 -0.66 1.96 -11.51
CA LEU A 129 0.16 0.96 -10.81
C LEU A 129 0.26 1.25 -9.31
N THR A 130 0.38 2.52 -8.93
CA THR A 130 0.42 2.96 -7.53
C THR A 130 -0.89 2.64 -6.80
N VAL A 131 -2.04 2.86 -7.44
CA VAL A 131 -3.36 2.45 -6.92
C VAL A 131 -3.44 0.93 -6.74
N GLY A 132 -2.98 0.17 -7.74
CA GLY A 132 -2.92 -1.29 -7.67
C GLY A 132 -2.02 -1.78 -6.51
N LEU A 133 -0.86 -1.17 -6.34
CA LEU A 133 0.06 -1.48 -5.24
C LEU A 133 -0.57 -1.18 -3.87
N ALA A 134 -1.21 -0.02 -3.70
CA ALA A 134 -1.90 0.33 -2.46
C ALA A 134 -3.02 -0.68 -2.15
N ALA A 135 -3.79 -1.09 -3.15
CA ALA A 135 -4.83 -2.10 -3.01
C ALA A 135 -4.24 -3.46 -2.62
N ALA A 136 -3.19 -3.91 -3.29
CA ALA A 136 -2.52 -5.19 -3.00
C ALA A 136 -2.00 -5.24 -1.56
N ILE A 137 -1.30 -4.21 -1.09
CA ILE A 137 -0.78 -4.14 0.28
C ILE A 137 -1.93 -4.17 1.30
N ARG A 138 -3.00 -3.38 1.06
CA ARG A 138 -4.12 -3.28 1.99
C ARG A 138 -4.95 -4.56 2.04
N MET A 139 -5.18 -5.20 0.89
CA MET A 139 -5.89 -6.48 0.79
C MET A 139 -5.09 -7.61 1.43
N SER A 140 -3.79 -7.69 1.20
CA SER A 140 -2.90 -8.67 1.84
C SER A 140 -2.93 -8.54 3.36
N GLY A 141 -2.84 -7.33 3.89
CA GLY A 141 -2.94 -7.08 5.32
C GLY A 141 -4.30 -7.47 5.92
N ARG A 142 -5.39 -7.26 5.18
CA ARG A 142 -6.73 -7.71 5.59
C ARG A 142 -6.85 -9.23 5.56
N TRP A 143 -6.37 -9.86 4.48
CA TRP A 143 -6.41 -11.32 4.33
C TRP A 143 -5.69 -12.04 5.46
N ILE A 144 -4.48 -11.59 5.82
CA ILE A 144 -3.72 -12.15 6.95
C ILE A 144 -4.50 -12.06 8.26
N LYS A 145 -5.19 -10.93 8.52
CA LYS A 145 -6.00 -10.77 9.73
C LYS A 145 -7.22 -11.70 9.74
N VAL A 146 -7.90 -11.83 8.62
CA VAL A 146 -9.08 -12.71 8.50
C VAL A 146 -8.67 -14.17 8.67
N GLU A 147 -7.56 -14.59 8.05
CA GLU A 147 -7.05 -15.95 8.16
C GLU A 147 -6.61 -16.27 9.61
N ALA A 148 -5.95 -15.32 10.29
CA ALA A 148 -5.59 -15.49 11.70
C ALA A 148 -6.82 -15.63 12.60
N ALA A 149 -7.86 -14.81 12.39
CA ALA A 149 -9.11 -14.91 13.13
C ALA A 149 -9.84 -16.23 12.86
N ARG A 150 -9.84 -16.71 11.62
CA ARG A 150 -10.42 -17.99 11.24
C ARG A 150 -9.73 -19.15 11.97
N ARG A 151 -8.40 -19.18 11.96
CA ARG A 151 -7.63 -20.22 12.65
C ARG A 151 -7.89 -20.24 14.15
N GLU A 152 -8.01 -19.06 14.77
CA GLU A 152 -8.32 -18.99 16.21
C GLU A 152 -9.73 -19.49 16.51
N ALA A 153 -10.71 -19.17 15.65
CA ALA A 153 -12.07 -19.67 15.78
C ALA A 153 -12.14 -21.20 15.60
N GLU A 154 -11.43 -21.77 14.62
CA GLU A 154 -11.33 -23.23 14.42
C GLU A 154 -10.69 -23.92 15.62
N LYS A 155 -9.61 -23.36 16.18
CA LYS A 155 -8.96 -23.89 17.38
C LYS A 155 -9.91 -23.87 18.58
N SER A 156 -10.57 -22.77 18.84
CA SER A 156 -11.55 -22.63 19.93
C SER A 156 -12.72 -23.62 19.79
N ARG A 157 -13.19 -23.84 18.56
CA ARG A 157 -14.23 -24.84 18.27
C ARG A 157 -13.74 -26.25 18.59
N THR A 158 -12.54 -26.62 18.12
CA THR A 158 -11.96 -27.97 18.39
C THR A 158 -11.77 -28.20 19.88
N GLU A 159 -11.29 -27.19 20.62
CA GLU A 159 -11.15 -27.27 22.08
C GLU A 159 -12.51 -27.46 22.78
N ALA A 160 -13.55 -26.75 22.30
CA ALA A 160 -14.90 -26.92 22.85
C ALA A 160 -15.47 -28.30 22.54
N GLU A 161 -15.29 -28.84 21.35
CA GLU A 161 -15.71 -30.18 20.95
C GLU A 161 -14.98 -31.25 21.79
N LEU A 162 -13.68 -31.13 21.99
CA LEU A 162 -12.90 -32.04 22.86
C LEU A 162 -13.37 -31.99 24.30
N LYS A 163 -13.64 -30.79 24.84
CA LYS A 163 -14.18 -30.63 26.20
C LYS A 163 -15.55 -31.27 26.32
N ASN A 164 -16.42 -31.13 25.32
CA ASN A 164 -17.74 -31.75 25.31
C ASN A 164 -17.66 -33.30 25.28
N LEU A 165 -16.81 -33.85 24.39
CA LEU A 165 -16.56 -35.28 24.32
C LEU A 165 -16.02 -35.83 25.66
N ARG A 166 -15.05 -35.11 26.26
CA ARG A 166 -14.50 -35.48 27.57
C ARG A 166 -15.57 -35.48 28.68
N ASN A 167 -16.49 -34.53 28.66
CA ASN A 167 -17.60 -34.46 29.63
C ASN A 167 -18.61 -35.59 29.41
N GLN A 168 -18.81 -36.09 28.18
CA GLN A 168 -19.67 -37.22 27.88
C GLN A 168 -19.13 -38.55 28.43
N LEU A 169 -17.81 -38.67 28.63
CA LEU A 169 -17.19 -39.88 29.20
C LEU A 169 -17.46 -40.07 30.70
N ASN A 170 -18.17 -39.19 31.34
CA ASN A 170 -18.50 -39.17 32.75
C ASN A 170 -17.33 -39.73 33.63
N PRO A 171 -16.33 -38.94 34.02
CA PRO A 171 -15.14 -39.40 34.73
C PRO A 171 -15.46 -40.12 36.03
N HIS A 172 -16.55 -39.73 36.69
CA HIS A 172 -17.00 -40.33 37.93
C HIS A 172 -17.54 -41.73 37.71
N PHE A 173 -18.25 -41.99 36.62
CA PHE A 173 -18.69 -43.35 36.28
C PHE A 173 -17.53 -44.29 35.97
N LEU A 174 -16.55 -43.79 35.22
CA LEU A 174 -15.32 -44.59 34.93
C LEU A 174 -14.53 -44.93 36.19
N LEU A 175 -14.33 -43.97 37.09
CA LEU A 175 -13.64 -44.19 38.36
C LEU A 175 -14.40 -45.17 39.27
N ASN A 176 -15.73 -45.06 39.37
CA ASN A 176 -16.54 -45.97 40.15
C ASN A 176 -16.53 -47.40 39.57
N THR A 177 -16.56 -47.52 38.23
CA THR A 177 -16.51 -48.84 37.60
C THR A 177 -15.13 -49.50 37.78
N LEU A 178 -14.03 -48.73 37.69
CA LEU A 178 -12.69 -49.21 37.97
C LEU A 178 -12.53 -49.64 39.44
N ASN A 179 -13.03 -48.87 40.42
CA ASN A 179 -12.96 -49.23 41.81
C ASN A 179 -13.76 -50.51 42.12
N ASN A 180 -14.94 -50.70 41.46
CA ASN A 180 -15.71 -51.93 41.62
C ASN A 180 -15.06 -53.21 41.02
N ILE A 181 -14.13 -53.04 40.05
CA ILE A 181 -13.41 -54.18 39.45
C ILE A 181 -12.20 -54.56 40.31
N TYR A 182 -11.63 -53.63 41.07
CA TYR A 182 -10.45 -53.86 41.92
C TYR A 182 -10.77 -54.16 43.39
N ALA A 183 -12.04 -54.10 43.81
CA ALA A 183 -12.50 -54.53 45.12
C ALA A 183 -12.99 -55.99 45.11
#